data_547889ca521f7a464b2023b211fcaa08
#
_entry.id   547889ca521f7a464b2023b211fcaa08
#
_cell.length_a   1.000
_cell.length_b   1.000
_cell.length_c   1.000
_cell.angle_alpha   90.00
_cell.angle_beta   90.00
_cell.angle_gamma   90.00
#
_symmetry.space_group_name_H-M   'P 1'
#
loop_
_entity.id
_entity.type
_entity.pdbx_description
1 polymer ?
#
loop_
_entity_poly.entity_id
_entity_poly.type
_entity_poly.pdbx_seq_one_letter_code
_entity_poly.pdbx_strand_id
1 'polypeptide(L)' 'MKDPQRFTIIREQDTSGVSGVGRVLDGVIFHTGQVVVCWRSNHASITIFENWDAFDGVHLKAHPENRAKIQFFDSSDMPE' A
#
# COMPACT_ATOMS: atom_id res chain seq x y z
N MET A 1 -8.07 18.96 10.46
CA MET A 1 -6.86 18.21 10.10
C MET A 1 -7.14 16.74 10.23
N LYS A 2 -6.82 15.96 9.22
CA LYS A 2 -7.05 14.51 9.26
C LYS A 2 -5.95 13.80 10.02
N ASP A 3 -6.33 12.77 10.76
CA ASP A 3 -5.35 11.89 11.38
C ASP A 3 -4.70 10.99 10.32
N PRO A 4 -3.48 10.54 10.59
CA PRO A 4 -2.87 9.52 9.73
C PRO A 4 -3.75 8.28 9.64
N GLN A 5 -3.82 7.69 8.44
CA GLN A 5 -4.61 6.49 8.21
C GLN A 5 -3.68 5.33 7.90
N ARG A 6 -3.76 4.27 8.69
CA ARG A 6 -2.97 3.06 8.49
C ARG A 6 -3.72 2.11 7.56
N PHE A 7 -2.97 1.42 6.73
CA PHE A 7 -3.53 0.43 5.83
C PHE A 7 -2.55 -0.71 5.58
N THR A 8 -3.07 -1.79 5.01
CA THR A 8 -2.24 -2.87 4.50
C THR A 8 -2.71 -3.24 3.10
N ILE A 9 -1.81 -3.79 2.31
CA ILE A 9 -2.15 -4.35 1.00
C ILE A 9 -2.06 -5.86 1.08
N ILE A 10 -3.10 -6.52 0.59
CA ILE A 10 -3.20 -7.97 0.55
C ILE A 10 -3.25 -8.39 -0.91
N ARG A 11 -2.33 -9.25 -1.33
CA ARG A 11 -2.29 -9.80 -2.68
C ARG A 11 -2.75 -11.24 -2.69
N GLU A 12 -3.59 -11.61 -3.65
CA GLU A 12 -4.00 -12.99 -3.87
C GLU A 12 -3.01 -13.74 -4.73
N GLN A 13 -2.31 -13.03 -5.61
CA GLN A 13 -1.33 -13.59 -6.54
C GLN A 13 -0.09 -12.73 -6.56
N ASP A 14 1.05 -13.35 -6.86
CA ASP A 14 2.32 -12.67 -7.02
C ASP A 14 2.96 -13.12 -8.33
N THR A 15 2.75 -12.35 -9.39
CA THR A 15 3.28 -12.66 -10.71
C THR A 15 4.79 -12.46 -10.80
N SER A 16 5.36 -11.63 -9.93
CA SER A 16 6.80 -11.38 -9.90
C SER A 16 7.57 -12.42 -9.11
N GLY A 17 6.90 -13.10 -8.16
CA GLY A 17 7.56 -14.02 -7.24
C GLY A 17 8.44 -13.34 -6.20
N VAL A 18 8.39 -12.01 -6.12
CA VAL A 18 9.28 -11.24 -5.22
C VAL A 18 8.60 -10.87 -3.92
N SER A 19 7.39 -10.35 -3.99
CA SER A 19 6.69 -9.82 -2.80
C SER A 19 5.84 -10.86 -2.08
N GLY A 20 5.52 -11.97 -2.75
CA GLY A 20 4.70 -13.02 -2.17
C GLY A 20 3.22 -12.70 -2.20
N VAL A 21 2.43 -13.53 -1.52
CA VAL A 21 0.99 -13.39 -1.37
C VAL A 21 0.64 -13.07 0.08
N GLY A 22 -0.61 -12.69 0.32
CA GLY A 22 -1.07 -12.25 1.64
C GLY A 22 -0.73 -10.78 1.86
N ARG A 23 -0.48 -10.41 3.12
CA ARG A 23 -0.10 -9.04 3.45
C ARG A 23 1.32 -8.79 2.97
N VAL A 24 1.48 -7.89 2.02
CA VAL A 24 2.79 -7.63 1.40
C VAL A 24 3.43 -6.33 1.89
N LEU A 25 2.63 -5.38 2.36
CA LEU A 25 3.14 -4.14 2.93
C LEU A 25 2.14 -3.54 3.90
N ASP A 26 2.64 -2.70 4.79
CA ASP A 26 1.82 -1.83 5.62
C ASP A 26 2.15 -0.39 5.30
N GLY A 27 1.17 0.49 5.38
CA GLY A 27 1.37 1.87 5.03
C GLY A 27 0.63 2.85 5.91
N VAL A 28 0.99 4.12 5.78
CA VAL A 28 0.36 5.24 6.46
C VAL A 28 0.15 6.35 5.45
N ILE A 29 -1.04 6.93 5.44
CA ILE A 29 -1.36 8.14 4.67
C ILE A 29 -1.44 9.29 5.66
N PHE A 30 -0.58 10.29 5.47
CA PHE A 30 -0.55 11.47 6.34
C PHE A 30 -1.53 12.54 5.88
N HIS A 31 -1.79 13.51 6.74
CA HIS A 31 -2.70 14.63 6.41
C HIS A 31 -2.26 15.43 5.20
N THR A 32 -0.98 15.38 4.88
CA THR A 32 -0.41 16.03 3.68
C THR A 32 -0.76 15.30 2.38
N GLY A 33 -1.27 14.07 2.49
CA GLY A 33 -1.48 13.19 1.35
C GLY A 33 -0.30 12.29 1.03
N GLN A 34 0.83 12.51 1.69
CA GLN A 34 2.00 11.66 1.50
C GLN A 34 1.74 10.26 2.02
N VAL A 35 2.27 9.26 1.32
CA VAL A 35 2.09 7.85 1.66
C VAL A 35 3.45 7.25 1.97
N VAL A 36 3.54 6.57 3.11
CA VAL A 36 4.74 5.86 3.52
C VAL A 36 4.40 4.39 3.65
N VAL A 37 5.15 3.53 2.97
CA VAL A 37 4.92 2.08 3.03
C VAL A 37 6.16 1.36 3.53
N CYS A 38 5.92 0.31 4.30
CA CYS A 38 6.97 -0.59 4.78
C CYS A 38 6.66 -1.99 4.25
N TRP A 39 7.60 -2.55 3.49
CA TRP A 39 7.43 -3.87 2.87
C TRP A 39 7.62 -4.99 3.88
N ARG A 40 6.81 -6.04 3.77
CA ARG A 40 6.87 -7.22 4.63
C ARG A 40 7.74 -8.32 4.01
N SER A 41 8.83 -7.95 3.41
CA SER A 41 9.78 -8.89 2.83
C SER A 41 10.95 -9.12 3.79
N ASN A 42 11.82 -10.09 3.46
CA ASN A 42 13.02 -10.35 4.25
C ASN A 42 13.92 -9.12 4.35
N HIS A 43 13.87 -8.26 3.34
CA HIS A 43 14.59 -6.99 3.34
C HIS A 43 13.55 -5.88 3.42
N ALA A 44 12.95 -5.75 4.59
CA ALA A 44 11.94 -4.73 4.83
C ALA A 44 12.54 -3.35 4.52
N SER A 45 11.86 -2.62 3.66
CA SER A 45 12.29 -1.28 3.26
C SER A 45 11.11 -0.33 3.35
N ILE A 46 11.43 0.95 3.45
CA ILE A 46 10.41 2.00 3.51
C ILE A 46 10.49 2.82 2.24
N THR A 47 9.34 3.03 1.61
CA THR A 47 9.22 3.85 0.41
C THR A 47 8.22 4.96 0.68
N ILE A 48 8.54 6.17 0.22
CA ILE A 48 7.71 7.36 0.41
C ILE A 48 7.20 7.81 -0.95
N PHE A 49 5.88 8.03 -1.03
CA PHE A 49 5.23 8.55 -2.23
C PHE A 49 4.61 9.91 -1.91
N GLU A 50 4.62 10.82 -2.90
CA GLU A 50 4.07 12.16 -2.73
C GLU A 50 2.56 12.15 -2.48
N ASN A 51 1.86 11.17 -3.06
CA ASN A 51 0.42 11.07 -2.95
C ASN A 51 -0.02 9.63 -3.23
N TRP A 52 -1.31 9.37 -3.04
CA TRP A 52 -1.89 8.06 -3.26
C TRP A 52 -1.80 7.62 -4.72
N ASP A 53 -2.02 8.54 -5.66
CA ASP A 53 -1.99 8.20 -7.08
C ASP A 53 -0.62 7.69 -7.52
N ALA A 54 0.44 8.26 -6.98
CA ALA A 54 1.79 7.79 -7.26
C ALA A 54 2.01 6.36 -6.76
N PHE A 55 1.56 6.06 -5.55
CA PHE A 55 1.64 4.71 -4.99
C PHE A 55 0.79 3.73 -5.78
N ASP A 56 -0.47 4.07 -6.02
CA ASP A 56 -1.44 3.24 -6.72
C ASP A 56 -0.97 2.91 -8.13
N GLY A 57 -0.46 3.93 -8.84
CA GLY A 57 0.02 3.74 -10.21
C GLY A 57 1.17 2.77 -10.32
N VAL A 58 2.08 2.76 -9.35
CA VAL A 58 3.26 1.88 -9.38
C VAL A 58 2.92 0.48 -8.87
N HIS A 59 2.16 0.37 -7.78
CA HIS A 59 2.05 -0.89 -7.05
C HIS A 59 0.70 -1.59 -7.18
N LEU A 60 -0.36 -0.87 -7.53
CA LEU A 60 -1.69 -1.47 -7.63
C LEU A 60 -2.16 -1.53 -9.08
N LYS A 61 -2.29 -0.38 -9.74
CA LYS A 61 -2.82 -0.33 -11.11
C LYS A 61 -1.90 -0.96 -12.14
N ALA A 62 -0.59 -0.91 -11.93
CA ALA A 62 0.38 -1.49 -12.86
C ALA A 62 0.33 -3.02 -12.87
N HIS A 63 -0.20 -3.65 -11.82
CA HIS A 63 -0.24 -5.09 -11.67
C HIS A 63 -1.62 -5.59 -11.24
N PRO A 64 -2.66 -5.38 -12.08
CA PRO A 64 -4.02 -5.81 -11.70
C PRO A 64 -4.14 -7.33 -11.53
N GLU A 65 -3.27 -8.09 -12.16
CA GLU A 65 -3.24 -9.55 -12.06
C GLU A 65 -2.91 -10.06 -10.66
N ASN A 66 -2.29 -9.22 -9.81
CA ASN A 66 -2.00 -9.59 -8.42
C ASN A 66 -3.24 -9.55 -7.52
N ARG A 67 -4.34 -8.96 -7.99
CA ARG A 67 -5.59 -8.85 -7.25
C ARG A 67 -5.37 -8.24 -5.87
N ALA A 68 -4.67 -7.12 -5.84
CA ALA A 68 -4.36 -6.44 -4.59
C ALA A 68 -5.62 -5.83 -3.98
N LYS A 69 -5.77 -5.99 -2.67
CA LYS A 69 -6.85 -5.38 -1.89
C LYS A 69 -6.26 -4.49 -0.83
N ILE A 70 -6.95 -3.37 -0.57
CA ILE A 70 -6.55 -2.42 0.46
C ILE A 70 -7.43 -2.63 1.67
N GLN A 71 -6.82 -2.76 2.84
CA GLN A 71 -7.55 -2.80 4.11
C GLN A 71 -7.09 -1.63 4.97
N PHE A 72 -8.01 -0.75 5.31
CA PHE A 72 -7.75 0.37 6.21
C PHE A 72 -8.04 -0.05 7.66
N PHE A 73 -7.21 0.40 8.59
CA PHE A 73 -7.37 0.09 10.01
C PHE A 73 -8.04 1.23 10.78
N ASP A 74 -7.82 2.47 10.38
CA ASP A 74 -8.29 3.63 11.12
C ASP A 74 -9.55 4.25 10.52
N SER A 75 -9.76 4.05 9.23
CA SER A 75 -10.93 4.57 8.53
C SER A 75 -11.24 3.64 7.37
N SER A 76 -12.52 3.51 7.04
CA SER A 76 -12.95 2.78 5.85
C SER A 76 -12.99 3.67 4.61
N ASP A 77 -12.72 4.96 4.76
CA ASP A 77 -12.82 5.89 3.65
C ASP A 77 -11.57 5.83 2.79
N MET A 78 -11.78 5.93 1.49
CA MET A 78 -10.67 6.02 0.54
C MET A 78 -9.94 7.34 0.70
N PRO A 79 -8.63 7.38 0.40
CA PRO A 79 -7.89 8.64 0.38
C PRO A 79 -8.47 9.60 -0.63
N GLU A 80 -8.51 10.85 -0.24
CA GLU A 80 -8.94 11.91 -1.13
C GLU A 80 -7.83 12.40 -2.04
#